data_c945ab7f8b05e064ca96cae26249ae89
#
_entry.id   c945ab7f8b05e064ca96cae26249ae89
#
_cell.length_a   1.000
_cell.length_b   1.000
_cell.length_c   1.000
_cell.angle_alpha   90.00
_cell.angle_beta   90.00
_cell.angle_gamma   90.00
#
_symmetry.space_group_name_H-M   'P 1'
#
loop_
_entity.id
_entity.type
_entity.pdbx_description
1 polymer ?
#
loop_
_entity_poly.entity_id
_entity_poly.type
_entity_poly.pdbx_seq_one_letter_code
_entity_poly.pdbx_strand_id
1 'polypeptide(L)'
;MEHVWKLANRIFSSFITGQCIEAVILGSMFFVSMTILRFPYAMLVGILIAFTALIPVFGGIIGCWVAFFLILMVSPVKAVLFLGLFLILQQIEGNLIYPHVVGGSVGLPSIWVLVAVTLGGSLMGIVGMLIFIPLISVIYTLFREWVYARLEKKQLVL
;
A
#
# COMPACT_ATOMS: atom_id res chain seq x y z
N MET A 1 9.07 27.07 8.67
CA MET A 1 8.17 26.21 9.45
C MET A 1 6.85 25.94 8.72
N GLU A 2 6.19 26.95 8.19
CA GLU A 2 4.94 26.74 7.42
C GLU A 2 5.08 25.83 6.20
N HIS A 3 6.18 25.91 5.47
CA HIS A 3 6.44 25.05 4.30
C HIS A 3 6.49 23.56 4.69
N VAL A 4 7.23 23.25 5.76
CA VAL A 4 7.35 21.86 6.26
C VAL A 4 6.01 21.31 6.74
N TRP A 5 5.23 22.12 7.43
CA TRP A 5 3.90 21.73 7.90
C TRP A 5 2.92 21.48 6.75
N LYS A 6 2.89 22.36 5.76
CA LYS A 6 2.06 22.20 4.56
C LYS A 6 2.47 20.97 3.76
N LEU A 7 3.78 20.73 3.61
CA LEU A 7 4.31 19.55 2.92
C LEU A 7 3.94 18.27 3.67
N ALA A 8 4.15 18.21 4.98
CA ALA A 8 3.81 17.08 5.80
C ALA A 8 2.32 16.76 5.72
N ASN A 9 1.47 17.74 5.94
CA ASN A 9 0.01 17.57 5.86
C ASN A 9 -0.43 17.06 4.48
N ARG A 10 0.13 17.60 3.41
CA ARG A 10 -0.15 17.16 2.04
C ARG A 10 0.24 15.70 1.82
N ILE A 11 1.46 15.31 2.22
CA ILE A 11 1.96 13.94 2.02
C ILE A 11 1.13 12.94 2.86
N PHE A 12 0.87 13.25 4.13
CA PHE A 12 0.05 12.41 4.99
C PHE A 12 -1.37 12.24 4.44
N SER A 13 -2.03 13.34 4.09
CA SER A 13 -3.38 13.30 3.55
C SER A 13 -3.45 12.54 2.24
N SER A 14 -2.51 12.77 1.32
CA SER A 14 -2.46 12.07 0.04
C SER A 14 -2.18 10.57 0.21
N PHE A 15 -1.30 10.20 1.14
CA PHE A 15 -1.00 8.80 1.42
C PHE A 15 -2.20 8.06 2.01
N ILE A 16 -2.83 8.61 3.05
CA ILE A 16 -4.01 7.99 3.67
C ILE A 16 -5.16 7.87 2.67
N THR A 17 -5.41 8.92 1.89
CA THR A 17 -6.44 8.90 0.84
C THR A 17 -6.11 7.84 -0.22
N GLY A 18 -4.87 7.79 -0.69
CA GLY A 18 -4.41 6.78 -1.65
C GLY A 18 -4.57 5.36 -1.12
N GLN A 19 -4.21 5.12 0.14
CA GLN A 19 -4.34 3.83 0.79
C GLN A 19 -5.82 3.39 0.93
N CYS A 20 -6.71 4.31 1.28
CA CYS A 20 -8.14 4.03 1.33
C CYS A 20 -8.72 3.71 -0.05
N ILE A 21 -8.35 4.47 -1.08
CA ILE A 21 -8.80 4.23 -2.46
C ILE A 21 -8.29 2.88 -2.95
N GLU A 22 -7.03 2.57 -2.72
CA GLU A 22 -6.42 1.28 -3.09
C GLU A 22 -7.13 0.12 -2.40
N ALA A 23 -7.41 0.22 -1.11
CA ALA A 23 -8.16 -0.78 -0.35
C ALA A 23 -9.56 -1.05 -0.93
N VAL A 24 -10.29 0.00 -1.29
CA VAL A 24 -11.62 -0.13 -1.93
C VAL A 24 -11.52 -0.79 -3.31
N ILE A 25 -10.55 -0.38 -4.13
CA ILE A 25 -10.34 -0.95 -5.46
C ILE A 25 -10.00 -2.44 -5.34
N LEU A 26 -9.05 -2.80 -4.49
CA LEU A 26 -8.59 -4.17 -4.30
C LEU A 26 -9.71 -5.08 -3.77
N GLY A 27 -10.42 -4.64 -2.74
CA GLY A 27 -11.57 -5.35 -2.19
C GLY A 27 -12.67 -5.58 -3.22
N SER A 28 -12.96 -4.56 -4.03
CA SER A 28 -13.94 -4.63 -5.12
C SER A 28 -13.50 -5.60 -6.21
N MET A 29 -12.23 -5.60 -6.59
CA MET A 29 -11.67 -6.55 -7.57
C MET A 29 -11.80 -7.98 -7.10
N PHE A 30 -11.47 -8.27 -5.84
CA PHE A 30 -11.64 -9.61 -5.28
C PHE A 30 -13.11 -10.02 -5.22
N PHE A 31 -13.97 -9.14 -4.75
CA PHE A 31 -15.42 -9.41 -4.70
C PHE A 31 -15.99 -9.74 -6.08
N VAL A 32 -15.72 -8.92 -7.08
CA VAL A 32 -16.24 -9.12 -8.45
C VAL A 32 -15.68 -10.40 -9.08
N SER A 33 -14.36 -10.60 -9.00
CA SER A 33 -13.70 -11.79 -9.57
C SER A 33 -14.18 -13.07 -8.93
N MET A 34 -14.30 -13.09 -7.61
CA MET A 34 -14.79 -14.26 -6.87
C MET A 34 -16.26 -14.53 -7.13
N THR A 35 -17.07 -13.50 -7.31
CA THR A 35 -18.49 -13.64 -7.65
C THR A 35 -18.66 -14.23 -9.05
N ILE A 36 -17.91 -13.75 -10.04
CA ILE A 36 -17.93 -14.26 -11.41
C ILE A 36 -17.51 -15.73 -11.45
N LEU A 37 -16.44 -16.06 -10.73
CA LEU A 37 -15.90 -17.43 -10.68
C LEU A 37 -16.65 -18.34 -9.69
N ARG A 38 -17.71 -17.86 -9.05
CA ARG A 38 -18.54 -18.59 -8.08
C ARG A 38 -17.75 -19.20 -6.92
N PHE A 39 -16.82 -18.41 -6.36
CA PHE A 39 -16.15 -18.77 -5.12
C PHE A 39 -17.07 -18.57 -3.91
N PRO A 40 -16.92 -19.41 -2.84
CA PRO A 40 -17.61 -19.16 -1.58
C PRO A 40 -17.07 -17.91 -0.90
N TYR A 41 -17.90 -17.27 -0.09
CA TYR A 41 -17.56 -16.10 0.71
C TYR A 41 -17.01 -14.88 -0.08
N ALA A 42 -17.42 -14.69 -1.34
CA ALA A 42 -16.91 -13.60 -2.18
C ALA A 42 -17.02 -12.22 -1.52
N MET A 43 -18.15 -11.90 -0.91
CA MET A 43 -18.37 -10.63 -0.21
C MET A 43 -17.50 -10.51 1.04
N LEU A 44 -17.45 -11.56 1.86
CA LEU A 44 -16.67 -11.58 3.10
C LEU A 44 -15.17 -11.43 2.81
N VAL A 45 -14.68 -12.15 1.81
CA VAL A 45 -13.26 -12.07 1.39
C VAL A 45 -12.95 -10.71 0.79
N GLY A 46 -13.83 -10.14 -0.02
CA GLY A 46 -13.65 -8.79 -0.58
C GLY A 46 -13.54 -7.73 0.52
N ILE A 47 -14.41 -7.76 1.52
CA ILE A 47 -14.35 -6.86 2.67
C ILE A 47 -13.08 -7.11 3.49
N LEU A 48 -12.74 -8.36 3.77
CA LEU A 48 -11.54 -8.74 4.52
C LEU A 48 -10.27 -8.21 3.84
N ILE A 49 -10.15 -8.42 2.53
CA ILE A 49 -9.01 -7.94 1.74
C ILE A 49 -8.94 -6.40 1.74
N ALA A 50 -10.08 -5.71 1.61
CA ALA A 50 -10.12 -4.27 1.71
C ALA A 50 -9.60 -3.76 3.06
N PHE A 51 -10.01 -4.37 4.17
CA PHE A 51 -9.52 -4.00 5.49
C PHE A 51 -8.04 -4.33 5.70
N THR A 52 -7.61 -5.51 5.30
CA THR A 52 -6.21 -5.90 5.45
C THR A 52 -5.28 -5.10 4.54
N ALA A 53 -5.74 -4.69 3.35
CA ALA A 53 -4.99 -3.83 2.43
C ALA A 53 -4.61 -2.47 3.03
N LEU A 54 -5.31 -2.01 4.07
CA LEU A 54 -4.91 -0.81 4.82
C LEU A 54 -3.55 -0.98 5.54
N ILE A 55 -3.07 -2.22 5.72
CA ILE A 55 -1.75 -2.51 6.26
C ILE A 55 -0.76 -2.53 5.08
N PRO A 56 0.12 -1.53 4.93
CA PRO A 56 1.05 -1.47 3.81
C PRO A 56 1.92 -2.72 3.72
N VAL A 57 2.14 -3.23 2.52
CA VAL A 57 2.99 -4.40 2.20
C VAL A 57 2.45 -5.75 2.71
N PHE A 58 2.02 -5.83 3.96
CA PHE A 58 1.60 -7.11 4.58
C PHE A 58 0.11 -7.40 4.42
N GLY A 59 -0.70 -6.39 4.13
CA GLY A 59 -2.16 -6.52 4.14
C GLY A 59 -2.70 -7.57 3.18
N GLY A 60 -2.22 -7.59 1.95
CA GLY A 60 -2.60 -8.58 0.95
C GLY A 60 -2.27 -10.02 1.38
N ILE A 61 -1.09 -10.23 1.96
CA ILE A 61 -0.64 -11.55 2.44
C ILE A 61 -1.54 -12.04 3.59
N ILE A 62 -1.80 -11.18 4.57
CA ILE A 62 -2.66 -11.51 5.72
C ILE A 62 -4.07 -11.85 5.24
N GLY A 63 -4.65 -11.01 4.38
CA GLY A 63 -5.96 -11.23 3.80
C GLY A 63 -6.04 -12.52 2.99
N CYS A 64 -5.01 -12.83 2.22
CA CYS A 64 -4.89 -14.07 1.45
C CYS A 64 -4.94 -15.30 2.34
N TRP A 65 -4.15 -15.36 3.38
CA TRP A 65 -4.12 -16.53 4.27
C TRP A 65 -5.45 -16.74 4.99
N VAL A 66 -6.06 -15.69 5.53
CA VAL A 66 -7.36 -15.80 6.18
C VAL A 66 -8.43 -16.25 5.19
N ALA A 67 -8.47 -15.66 4.00
CA ALA A 67 -9.40 -16.05 2.94
C ALA A 67 -9.18 -17.49 2.47
N PHE A 68 -7.93 -17.91 2.32
CA PHE A 68 -7.56 -19.27 1.95
C PHE A 68 -8.13 -20.28 2.95
N PHE A 69 -7.95 -20.08 4.25
CA PHE A 69 -8.49 -20.97 5.28
C PHE A 69 -10.00 -20.98 5.31
N LEU A 70 -10.67 -19.84 5.12
CA LEU A 70 -12.12 -19.78 5.02
C LEU A 70 -12.65 -20.61 3.84
N ILE A 71 -12.04 -20.49 2.68
CA ILE A 71 -12.44 -21.23 1.48
C ILE A 71 -12.09 -22.72 1.63
N LEU A 72 -10.96 -23.05 2.26
CA LEU A 72 -10.53 -24.42 2.52
C LEU A 72 -11.57 -25.21 3.32
N MET A 73 -12.25 -24.57 4.26
CA MET A 73 -13.31 -25.20 5.06
C MET A 73 -14.52 -25.63 4.21
N VAL A 74 -14.72 -25.01 3.05
CA VAL A 74 -15.83 -25.32 2.14
C VAL A 74 -15.39 -26.25 1.01
N SER A 75 -14.28 -25.98 0.36
CA SER A 75 -13.76 -26.76 -0.75
C SER A 75 -12.25 -26.60 -0.88
N PRO A 76 -11.46 -27.68 -0.67
CA PRO A 76 -10.01 -27.64 -0.85
C PRO A 76 -9.58 -27.25 -2.28
N VAL A 77 -10.30 -27.71 -3.29
CA VAL A 77 -10.01 -27.40 -4.70
C VAL A 77 -10.17 -25.91 -4.97
N LYS A 78 -11.26 -25.30 -4.48
CA LYS A 78 -11.48 -23.87 -4.62
C LYS A 78 -10.45 -23.04 -3.84
N ALA A 79 -9.99 -23.51 -2.69
CA ALA A 79 -8.94 -22.85 -1.93
C ALA A 79 -7.63 -22.77 -2.73
N VAL A 80 -7.22 -23.84 -3.41
CA VAL A 80 -6.03 -23.82 -4.29
C VAL A 80 -6.24 -22.91 -5.49
N LEU A 81 -7.40 -22.94 -6.12
CA LEU A 81 -7.74 -22.04 -7.23
C LEU A 81 -7.76 -20.58 -6.78
N PHE A 82 -8.17 -20.31 -5.54
CA PHE A 82 -8.11 -18.96 -4.96
C PHE A 82 -6.68 -18.43 -4.86
N LEU A 83 -5.71 -19.26 -4.52
CA LEU A 83 -4.30 -18.83 -4.53
C LEU A 83 -3.85 -18.39 -5.92
N GLY A 84 -4.25 -19.09 -6.97
CA GLY A 84 -3.99 -18.68 -8.35
C GLY A 84 -4.65 -17.34 -8.70
N LEU A 85 -5.91 -17.17 -8.34
CA LEU A 85 -6.63 -15.90 -8.51
C LEU A 85 -5.95 -14.77 -7.73
N PHE A 86 -5.57 -15.03 -6.49
CA PHE A 86 -4.85 -14.05 -5.65
C PHE A 86 -3.56 -13.58 -6.32
N LEU A 87 -2.74 -14.50 -6.82
CA LEU A 87 -1.49 -14.14 -7.50
C LEU A 87 -1.73 -13.27 -8.74
N ILE A 88 -2.76 -13.57 -9.53
CA ILE A 88 -3.12 -12.75 -10.71
C ILE A 88 -3.56 -11.35 -10.29
N LEU A 89 -4.45 -11.24 -9.33
CA LEU A 89 -4.95 -9.95 -8.85
C LEU A 89 -3.85 -9.14 -8.16
N GLN A 90 -2.95 -9.80 -7.43
CA GLN A 90 -1.80 -9.16 -6.79
C GLN A 90 -0.80 -8.61 -7.81
N GLN A 91 -0.61 -9.29 -8.95
CA GLN A 91 0.21 -8.77 -10.05
C GLN A 91 -0.41 -7.52 -10.69
N ILE A 92 -1.72 -7.50 -10.87
CA ILE A 92 -2.44 -6.34 -11.39
C ILE A 92 -2.35 -5.17 -10.39
N GLU A 93 -2.55 -5.45 -9.11
CA GLU A 93 -2.45 -4.44 -8.05
C GLU A 93 -1.04 -3.84 -8.00
N GLY A 94 -0.01 -4.68 -7.87
CA GLY A 94 1.37 -4.23 -7.71
C GLY A 94 1.95 -3.50 -8.93
N ASN A 95 1.55 -3.88 -10.14
CA ASN A 95 2.09 -3.29 -11.37
C ASN A 95 1.25 -2.12 -11.92
N LEU A 96 -0.05 -2.09 -11.65
CA LEU A 96 -0.96 -1.12 -12.23
C LEU A 96 -1.58 -0.20 -11.19
N ILE A 97 -2.19 -0.76 -10.14
CA ILE A 97 -3.00 0.02 -9.20
C ILE A 97 -2.12 0.76 -8.20
N TYR A 98 -1.23 0.07 -7.52
CA TYR A 98 -0.39 0.65 -6.48
C TYR A 98 0.47 1.83 -6.97
N PRO A 99 1.20 1.74 -8.10
CA PRO A 99 1.98 2.88 -8.60
C PRO A 99 1.14 4.09 -8.97
N HIS A 100 -0.09 3.88 -9.45
CA HIS A 100 -0.97 4.98 -9.86
C HIS A 100 -1.73 5.62 -8.71
N VAL A 101 -2.12 4.84 -7.70
CA VAL A 101 -2.99 5.30 -6.60
C VAL A 101 -2.17 5.75 -5.40
N VAL A 102 -1.19 4.97 -4.99
CA VAL A 102 -0.38 5.22 -3.78
C VAL A 102 1.01 5.76 -4.12
N GLY A 103 1.67 5.20 -5.11
CA GLY A 103 3.06 5.52 -5.45
C GLY A 103 3.30 6.98 -5.80
N GLY A 104 2.36 7.64 -6.48
CA GLY A 104 2.42 9.07 -6.79
C GLY A 104 2.30 9.99 -5.57
N SER A 105 1.70 9.50 -4.49
CA SER A 105 1.46 10.28 -3.27
C SER A 105 2.66 10.36 -2.35
N VAL A 106 3.55 9.39 -2.41
CA VAL A 106 4.68 9.25 -1.46
C VAL A 106 6.01 9.71 -2.07
N GLY A 107 6.19 9.55 -3.38
CA GLY A 107 7.41 9.99 -4.09
C GLY A 107 8.71 9.33 -3.61
N LEU A 108 8.62 8.22 -2.87
CA LEU A 108 9.75 7.49 -2.31
C LEU A 108 10.20 6.35 -3.23
N PRO A 109 11.52 6.12 -3.40
CA PRO A 109 12.02 4.86 -3.90
C PRO A 109 11.58 3.68 -3.03
N SER A 110 11.31 2.52 -3.65
CA SER A 110 10.77 1.33 -2.96
C SER A 110 11.59 0.88 -1.75
N ILE A 111 12.91 1.08 -1.79
CA ILE A 111 13.78 0.73 -0.67
C ILE A 111 13.48 1.52 0.60
N TRP A 112 13.14 2.81 0.45
CA TRP A 112 12.78 3.67 1.58
C TRP A 112 11.41 3.33 2.16
N VAL A 113 10.49 2.86 1.33
CA VAL A 113 9.21 2.33 1.79
C VAL A 113 9.42 1.08 2.65
N LEU A 114 10.32 0.19 2.23
CA LEU A 114 10.67 -1.00 3.00
C LEU A 114 11.29 -0.64 4.35
N VAL A 115 12.21 0.33 4.38
CA VAL A 115 12.80 0.87 5.63
C VAL A 115 11.72 1.45 6.54
N ALA A 116 10.81 2.26 5.99
CA ALA A 116 9.71 2.88 6.74
C ALA A 116 8.79 1.82 7.38
N VAL A 117 8.41 0.80 6.61
CA VAL A 117 7.56 -0.29 7.07
C VAL A 117 8.25 -1.13 8.15
N THR A 118 9.54 -1.43 7.97
CA THR A 118 10.31 -2.21 8.94
C THR A 118 10.48 -1.46 10.26
N LEU A 119 10.91 -0.22 10.21
CA LEU A 119 11.08 0.62 11.41
C LEU A 119 9.74 0.93 12.08
N GLY A 120 8.75 1.37 11.31
CA GLY A 120 7.43 1.67 11.83
C GLY A 120 6.75 0.45 12.45
N GLY A 121 6.85 -0.69 11.76
CA GLY A 121 6.30 -1.96 12.23
C GLY A 121 6.94 -2.45 13.52
N SER A 122 8.25 -2.31 13.66
CA SER A 122 8.97 -2.73 14.88
C SER A 122 8.72 -1.84 16.09
N LEU A 123 8.45 -0.54 15.87
CA LEU A 123 8.27 0.43 16.95
C LEU A 123 6.81 0.53 17.42
N MET A 124 5.85 0.56 16.52
CA MET A 124 4.44 0.82 16.81
C MET A 124 3.47 -0.11 16.06
N GLY A 125 3.94 -1.18 15.46
CA GLY A 125 3.11 -2.12 14.71
C GLY A 125 2.47 -1.49 13.46
N ILE A 126 1.21 -1.83 13.20
CA ILE A 126 0.47 -1.36 12.00
C ILE A 126 0.35 0.16 11.95
N VAL A 127 0.07 0.79 13.09
CA VAL A 127 -0.02 2.25 13.19
C VAL A 127 1.32 2.90 12.85
N GLY A 128 2.41 2.30 13.31
CA GLY A 128 3.76 2.76 12.97
C GLY A 128 4.04 2.68 11.48
N MET A 129 3.65 1.61 10.79
CA MET A 129 3.81 1.50 9.34
C MET A 129 3.09 2.65 8.61
N LEU A 130 1.86 2.95 8.99
CA LEU A 130 1.05 4.02 8.38
C LEU A 130 1.62 5.43 8.64
N ILE A 131 2.30 5.64 9.77
CA ILE A 131 2.90 6.93 10.13
C ILE A 131 4.30 7.08 9.52
N PHE A 132 5.13 6.04 9.58
CA PHE A 132 6.53 6.12 9.16
C PHE A 132 6.70 6.27 7.65
N ILE A 133 5.81 5.69 6.82
CA ILE A 133 5.89 5.87 5.38
C ILE A 133 5.80 7.34 4.98
N PRO A 134 4.74 8.09 5.33
CA PRO A 134 4.69 9.51 5.02
C PRO A 134 5.73 10.34 5.77
N LEU A 135 6.13 9.94 6.99
CA LEU A 135 7.18 10.64 7.75
C LEU A 135 8.53 10.59 7.02
N ILE A 136 8.96 9.41 6.58
CA ILE A 136 10.19 9.25 5.81
C ILE A 136 10.07 9.94 4.45
N SER A 137 8.88 9.95 3.85
CA SER A 137 8.63 10.71 2.61
C SER A 137 8.85 12.21 2.78
N VAL A 138 8.38 12.79 3.88
CA VAL A 138 8.63 14.21 4.21
C VAL A 138 10.11 14.47 4.35
N ILE A 139 10.82 13.66 5.14
CA ILE A 139 12.27 13.80 5.37
C ILE A 139 13.04 13.68 4.06
N TYR A 140 12.71 12.70 3.24
CA TYR A 140 13.34 12.48 1.94
C TYR A 140 13.11 13.65 0.99
N THR A 141 11.90 14.19 0.93
CA THR A 141 11.56 15.33 0.08
C THR A 141 12.31 16.57 0.51
N LEU A 142 12.36 16.87 1.80
CA LEU A 142 13.11 18.01 2.34
C LEU A 142 14.62 17.88 2.08
N PHE A 143 15.18 16.69 2.25
CA PHE A 143 16.57 16.41 1.95
C PHE A 143 16.88 16.63 0.46
N ARG A 144 16.02 16.14 -0.41
CA ARG A 144 16.11 16.31 -1.86
C ARG A 144 16.05 17.78 -2.26
N GLU A 145 15.11 18.55 -1.72
CA GLU A 145 15.01 20.01 -1.95
C GLU A 145 16.27 20.74 -1.50
N TRP A 146 16.80 20.38 -0.34
CA TRP A 146 18.04 20.98 0.18
C TRP A 146 19.24 20.68 -0.71
N VAL A 147 19.38 19.46 -1.21
CA VAL A 147 20.45 19.06 -2.14
C VAL A 147 20.35 19.84 -3.45
N TYR A 148 19.15 19.91 -4.04
CA TYR A 148 18.94 20.66 -5.28
C TYR A 148 19.24 22.15 -5.13
N ALA A 149 18.80 22.76 -4.04
CA ALA A 149 19.11 24.17 -3.76
C ALA A 149 20.61 24.43 -3.60
N ARG A 150 21.36 23.46 -3.08
CA ARG A 150 22.83 23.59 -2.99
C ARG A 150 23.53 23.40 -4.35
N LEU A 151 23.01 22.52 -5.21
CA LEU A 151 23.55 22.29 -6.54
C LEU A 151 23.30 23.49 -7.46
N GLU A 152 22.11 24.09 -7.41
CA GLU A 152 21.81 25.34 -8.14
C GLU A 152 22.73 26.47 -7.75
N LYS A 153 22.98 26.65 -6.46
CA LYS A 153 23.96 27.68 -5.98
C LYS A 153 25.38 27.42 -6.46
N LYS A 154 25.80 26.19 -6.67
CA LYS A 154 27.11 25.84 -7.21
C LYS A 154 27.20 26.02 -8.73
N GLN A 155 26.13 25.82 -9.48
CA GLN A 155 26.11 26.05 -10.94
C GLN A 155 26.06 27.54 -11.29
N LEU A 156 25.60 28.39 -10.41
CA LEU A 156 25.64 29.86 -10.59
C LEU A 156 27.01 30.49 -10.32
N VAL A 157 28.00 29.71 -9.85
CA VAL A 157 29.36 30.15 -9.57
C VAL A 157 30.37 29.71 -10.65
N LEU A 158 29.89 28.95 -11.66
CA LEU A 158 30.68 28.61 -12.85
C LEU A 158 30.17 29.38 -14.05
#